data_c563f791ff52f6c70f8928e31ff740b6
#
_entry.id   c563f791ff52f6c70f8928e31ff740b6
#
_cell.length_a   1.000
_cell.length_b   1.000
_cell.length_c   1.000
_cell.angle_alpha   90.00
_cell.angle_beta   90.00
_cell.angle_gamma   90.00
#
_symmetry.space_group_name_H-M   'P 1'
#
loop_
_entity.id
_entity.type
_entity.pdbx_description
1 polymer ?
#
loop_
_entity_poly.entity_id
_entity_poly.type
_entity_poly.pdbx_seq_one_letter_code
_entity_poly.pdbx_strand_id
1 'polypeptide(L)'
;MADPAVDAVIFDWGGTLTPWHTVDFEQEALALAQAVTGVSTTEIAEAAEALRAAGDAVWARSRDHHSSATVADVFGEAGLAHDESLLTAYRDFWAPHTHTDPDVLPLFEALRSDGVRVGVLSNTVWPRAWHEEFFDRDGVLHLIDGAVYTSEIPWTKPAPEAFLAAMKAVRVDDPATCVFVGDRLFDDIWGAGNAGMRTVHVPHSDIPGAQLGHSVGEPDAVVQRLSDVYDVVSRWRG
;
A
#
# COMPACT_ATOMS: atom_id res chain seq x y z
N MET A 1 6.71 32.50 -9.19
CA MET A 1 5.42 32.04 -9.76
C MET A 1 4.67 31.45 -8.59
N ALA A 2 3.35 31.60 -8.53
CA ALA A 2 2.59 30.91 -7.48
C ALA A 2 2.73 29.40 -7.70
N ASP A 3 2.81 28.63 -6.62
CA ASP A 3 2.83 27.17 -6.71
C ASP A 3 1.51 26.69 -7.36
N PRO A 4 1.54 25.63 -8.18
CA PRO A 4 0.33 25.10 -8.77
C PRO A 4 -0.64 24.64 -7.66
N ALA A 5 -1.94 24.87 -7.87
CA ALA A 5 -2.98 24.40 -6.96
C ALA A 5 -2.92 22.87 -6.82
N VAL A 6 -3.39 22.32 -5.70
CA VAL A 6 -3.49 20.86 -5.51
C VAL A 6 -4.85 20.38 -6.02
N ASP A 7 -4.84 19.47 -7.01
CA ASP A 7 -6.02 18.83 -7.59
C ASP A 7 -6.31 17.46 -7.01
N ALA A 8 -5.26 16.75 -6.58
CA ALA A 8 -5.39 15.42 -5.97
C ALA A 8 -4.34 15.16 -4.88
N VAL A 9 -4.73 14.35 -3.89
CA VAL A 9 -3.83 13.73 -2.92
C VAL A 9 -3.94 12.22 -3.08
N ILE A 10 -2.80 11.57 -3.32
CA ILE A 10 -2.71 10.12 -3.49
C ILE A 10 -1.94 9.57 -2.29
N PHE A 11 -2.50 8.58 -1.63
CA PHE A 11 -1.96 7.99 -0.42
C PHE A 11 -1.41 6.60 -0.68
N ASP A 12 -0.28 6.26 -0.05
CA ASP A 12 0.05 4.87 0.20
C ASP A 12 -0.95 4.26 1.19
N TRP A 13 -1.05 2.92 1.18
CA TRP A 13 -1.98 2.20 2.05
C TRP A 13 -1.31 1.63 3.29
N GLY A 14 -0.42 0.65 3.12
CA GLY A 14 0.17 -0.11 4.22
C GLY A 14 1.32 0.63 4.89
N GLY A 15 1.14 1.05 6.12
CA GLY A 15 2.06 1.93 6.84
C GLY A 15 1.61 3.39 6.84
N THR A 16 0.71 3.77 5.94
CA THR A 16 0.19 5.13 5.82
C THR A 16 -1.29 5.21 6.23
N LEU A 17 -2.22 4.78 5.38
CA LEU A 17 -3.66 4.77 5.71
C LEU A 17 -4.02 3.68 6.73
N THR A 18 -3.26 2.59 6.74
CA THR A 18 -3.36 1.50 7.70
C THR A 18 -2.01 1.38 8.41
N PRO A 19 -1.88 1.84 9.66
CA PRO A 19 -0.61 1.81 10.38
C PRO A 19 -0.06 0.39 10.51
N TRP A 20 1.24 0.24 10.30
CA TRP A 20 1.91 -1.03 10.55
C TRP A 20 1.89 -1.37 12.05
N HIS A 21 1.59 -2.63 12.33
CA HIS A 21 1.80 -3.25 13.64
C HIS A 21 2.84 -4.34 13.48
N THR A 22 3.44 -4.75 14.58
CA THR A 22 4.29 -5.96 14.55
C THR A 22 3.44 -7.17 14.17
N VAL A 23 3.71 -7.75 13.01
CA VAL A 23 3.05 -8.96 12.51
C VAL A 23 4.04 -10.12 12.59
N ASP A 24 3.57 -11.25 13.10
CA ASP A 24 4.35 -12.47 13.16
C ASP A 24 4.17 -13.25 11.84
N PHE A 25 5.11 -13.08 10.92
CA PHE A 25 5.10 -13.76 9.62
C PHE A 25 5.28 -15.29 9.72
N GLU A 26 5.81 -15.80 10.83
CA GLU A 26 5.83 -17.25 11.06
C GLU A 26 4.42 -17.76 11.35
N GLN A 27 3.64 -17.00 12.10
CA GLN A 27 2.21 -17.32 12.33
C GLN A 27 1.37 -17.19 11.06
N GLU A 28 1.66 -16.21 10.19
CA GLU A 28 1.02 -16.12 8.87
C GLU A 28 1.25 -17.39 8.05
N ALA A 29 2.52 -17.77 7.86
CA ALA A 29 2.88 -18.95 7.10
C ALA A 29 2.28 -20.22 7.69
N LEU A 30 2.23 -20.34 9.02
CA LEU A 30 1.63 -21.48 9.72
C LEU A 30 0.11 -21.53 9.51
N ALA A 31 -0.59 -20.40 9.61
CA ALA A 31 -2.03 -20.32 9.40
C ALA A 31 -2.41 -20.75 7.96
N LEU A 32 -1.62 -20.28 6.97
CA LEU A 32 -1.78 -20.67 5.58
C LEU A 32 -1.53 -22.18 5.36
N ALA A 33 -0.44 -22.71 5.91
CA ALA A 33 -0.11 -24.11 5.77
C ALA A 33 -1.16 -25.03 6.41
N GLN A 34 -1.79 -24.60 7.51
CA GLN A 34 -2.89 -25.34 8.16
C GLN A 34 -4.17 -25.37 7.31
N ALA A 35 -4.37 -24.40 6.43
CA ALA A 35 -5.50 -24.38 5.50
C ALA A 35 -5.34 -25.38 4.34
N VAL A 36 -4.12 -25.86 4.09
CA VAL A 36 -3.88 -26.93 3.11
C VAL A 36 -4.44 -28.23 3.66
N THR A 37 -5.50 -28.74 3.05
CA THR A 37 -6.20 -29.93 3.52
C THR A 37 -5.44 -31.21 3.22
N GLY A 38 -5.51 -32.19 4.15
CA GLY A 38 -5.02 -33.54 3.93
C GLY A 38 -3.52 -33.74 4.12
N VAL A 39 -2.82 -32.81 4.76
CA VAL A 39 -1.37 -32.88 5.04
C VAL A 39 -1.05 -33.26 6.48
N SER A 40 0.09 -33.87 6.68
CA SER A 40 0.62 -34.20 8.01
C SER A 40 1.26 -32.97 8.67
N THR A 41 1.56 -33.07 9.99
CA THR A 41 2.24 -32.00 10.72
C THR A 41 3.60 -31.61 10.11
N THR A 42 4.34 -32.61 9.56
CA THR A 42 5.63 -32.34 8.89
C THR A 42 5.41 -31.56 7.59
N GLU A 43 4.44 -31.94 6.79
CA GLU A 43 4.08 -31.26 5.53
C GLU A 43 3.57 -29.84 5.79
N ILE A 44 2.88 -29.59 6.91
CA ILE A 44 2.48 -28.24 7.34
C ILE A 44 3.72 -27.35 7.58
N ALA A 45 4.73 -27.86 8.28
CA ALA A 45 5.95 -27.11 8.53
C ALA A 45 6.74 -26.82 7.25
N GLU A 46 6.83 -27.78 6.34
CA GLU A 46 7.47 -27.61 5.03
C GLU A 46 6.72 -26.59 4.16
N ALA A 47 5.39 -26.64 4.15
CA ALA A 47 4.55 -25.68 3.42
C ALA A 47 4.67 -24.27 4.02
N ALA A 48 4.72 -24.12 5.34
CA ALA A 48 4.92 -22.83 6.00
C ALA A 48 6.28 -22.19 5.62
N GLU A 49 7.35 -22.97 5.61
CA GLU A 49 8.67 -22.51 5.19
C GLU A 49 8.70 -22.12 3.70
N ALA A 50 8.05 -22.91 2.84
CA ALA A 50 7.94 -22.60 1.41
C ALA A 50 7.17 -21.30 1.16
N LEU A 51 6.06 -21.07 1.87
CA LEU A 51 5.27 -19.82 1.79
C LEU A 51 6.08 -18.61 2.24
N ARG A 52 6.79 -18.74 3.36
CA ARG A 52 7.65 -17.66 3.84
C ARG A 52 8.74 -17.32 2.83
N ALA A 53 9.43 -18.31 2.29
CA ALA A 53 10.48 -18.13 1.28
C ALA A 53 9.93 -17.51 -0.02
N ALA A 54 8.74 -17.93 -0.46
CA ALA A 54 8.07 -17.37 -1.63
C ALA A 54 7.67 -15.90 -1.41
N GLY A 55 7.12 -15.57 -0.25
CA GLY A 55 6.82 -14.19 0.14
C GLY A 55 8.07 -13.32 0.12
N ASP A 56 9.15 -13.75 0.76
CA ASP A 56 10.44 -13.04 0.77
C ASP A 56 10.99 -12.82 -0.64
N ALA A 57 10.89 -13.83 -1.53
CA ALA A 57 11.35 -13.73 -2.91
C ALA A 57 10.52 -12.73 -3.73
N VAL A 58 9.20 -12.72 -3.56
CA VAL A 58 8.29 -11.74 -4.22
C VAL A 58 8.64 -10.32 -3.79
N TRP A 59 8.78 -10.08 -2.48
CA TRP A 59 9.14 -8.75 -1.98
C TRP A 59 10.55 -8.32 -2.37
N ALA A 60 11.51 -9.25 -2.45
CA ALA A 60 12.84 -8.95 -2.96
C ALA A 60 12.79 -8.49 -4.43
N ARG A 61 12.00 -9.14 -5.28
CA ARG A 61 11.81 -8.69 -6.68
C ARG A 61 11.14 -7.32 -6.78
N SER A 62 10.14 -7.05 -5.94
CA SER A 62 9.53 -5.73 -5.88
C SER A 62 10.56 -4.66 -5.50
N ARG A 63 11.34 -4.89 -4.45
CA ARG A 63 12.37 -3.96 -3.97
C ARG A 63 13.49 -3.76 -4.99
N ASP A 64 13.99 -4.82 -5.62
CA ASP A 64 15.22 -4.80 -6.42
C ASP A 64 14.95 -4.55 -7.91
N HIS A 65 13.75 -4.85 -8.40
CA HIS A 65 13.39 -4.78 -9.82
C HIS A 65 12.10 -4.01 -10.09
N HIS A 66 11.45 -3.48 -9.06
CA HIS A 66 10.17 -2.73 -9.14
C HIS A 66 9.08 -3.51 -9.91
N SER A 67 9.12 -4.83 -9.77
CA SER A 67 8.22 -5.76 -10.44
C SER A 67 7.12 -6.22 -9.49
N SER A 68 5.89 -6.15 -9.95
CA SER A 68 4.74 -6.58 -9.16
C SER A 68 4.55 -8.10 -9.18
N ALA A 69 3.72 -8.58 -8.27
CA ALA A 69 3.25 -9.95 -8.21
C ALA A 69 1.85 -9.99 -7.62
N THR A 70 1.20 -11.16 -7.70
CA THR A 70 -0.10 -11.45 -7.11
C THR A 70 0.04 -12.48 -5.99
N VAL A 71 -1.01 -12.63 -5.18
CA VAL A 71 -1.06 -13.71 -4.19
C VAL A 71 -0.98 -15.10 -4.84
N ALA A 72 -1.48 -15.23 -6.08
CA ALA A 72 -1.35 -16.48 -6.85
C ALA A 72 0.11 -16.80 -7.20
N ASP A 73 0.92 -15.78 -7.49
CA ASP A 73 2.36 -15.96 -7.74
C ASP A 73 3.08 -16.44 -6.47
N VAL A 74 2.73 -15.90 -5.29
CA VAL A 74 3.29 -16.35 -4.00
C VAL A 74 2.98 -17.83 -3.76
N PHE A 75 1.71 -18.22 -3.93
CA PHE A 75 1.32 -19.64 -3.74
C PHE A 75 1.96 -20.55 -4.78
N GLY A 76 2.02 -20.13 -6.04
CA GLY A 76 2.69 -20.87 -7.11
C GLY A 76 4.18 -21.10 -6.83
N GLU A 77 4.90 -20.09 -6.35
CA GLU A 77 6.31 -20.21 -5.96
C GLU A 77 6.52 -21.14 -4.74
N ALA A 78 5.55 -21.16 -3.83
CA ALA A 78 5.55 -22.11 -2.71
C ALA A 78 5.19 -23.53 -3.13
N GLY A 79 4.83 -23.78 -4.41
CA GLY A 79 4.37 -25.08 -4.90
C GLY A 79 2.98 -25.47 -4.42
N LEU A 80 2.17 -24.51 -3.99
CA LEU A 80 0.83 -24.71 -3.47
C LEU A 80 -0.24 -24.40 -4.51
N ALA A 81 -1.34 -25.13 -4.48
CA ALA A 81 -2.49 -24.82 -5.30
C ALA A 81 -3.14 -23.51 -4.82
N HIS A 82 -3.48 -22.63 -5.77
CA HIS A 82 -4.25 -21.44 -5.52
C HIS A 82 -5.73 -21.81 -5.38
N ASP A 83 -6.20 -22.07 -4.17
CA ASP A 83 -7.56 -22.46 -3.87
C ASP A 83 -8.25 -21.48 -2.89
N GLU A 84 -9.57 -21.59 -2.77
CA GLU A 84 -10.43 -20.72 -1.97
C GLU A 84 -10.11 -20.81 -0.46
N SER A 85 -9.73 -22.00 0.03
CA SER A 85 -9.44 -22.19 1.45
C SER A 85 -8.16 -21.47 1.85
N LEU A 86 -7.16 -21.49 0.98
CA LEU A 86 -5.89 -20.83 1.18
C LEU A 86 -6.04 -19.29 1.10
N LEU A 87 -6.81 -18.81 0.13
CA LEU A 87 -7.13 -17.38 0.01
C LEU A 87 -7.90 -16.86 1.23
N THR A 88 -8.87 -17.64 1.71
CA THR A 88 -9.65 -17.29 2.90
C THR A 88 -8.76 -17.22 4.14
N ALA A 89 -7.90 -18.22 4.36
CA ALA A 89 -6.99 -18.24 5.49
C ALA A 89 -6.01 -17.05 5.46
N TYR A 90 -5.52 -16.69 4.28
CA TYR A 90 -4.62 -15.55 4.11
C TYR A 90 -5.32 -14.23 4.44
N ARG A 91 -6.50 -14.00 3.87
CA ARG A 91 -7.31 -12.81 4.17
C ARG A 91 -7.68 -12.72 5.65
N ASP A 92 -8.12 -13.82 6.24
CA ASP A 92 -8.56 -13.86 7.65
C ASP A 92 -7.40 -13.59 8.61
N PHE A 93 -6.18 -14.07 8.28
CA PHE A 93 -4.98 -13.73 9.04
C PHE A 93 -4.71 -12.22 9.03
N TRP A 94 -4.80 -11.59 7.85
CA TRP A 94 -4.50 -10.17 7.70
C TRP A 94 -5.61 -9.23 8.14
N ALA A 95 -6.87 -9.63 8.10
CA ALA A 95 -8.02 -8.77 8.39
C ALA A 95 -7.89 -7.94 9.69
N PRO A 96 -7.38 -8.49 10.83
CA PRO A 96 -7.18 -7.71 12.05
C PRO A 96 -6.09 -6.62 11.94
N HIS A 97 -5.21 -6.73 10.95
CA HIS A 97 -4.08 -5.81 10.73
C HIS A 97 -4.36 -4.76 9.64
N THR A 98 -5.61 -4.68 9.15
CA THR A 98 -5.99 -3.81 8.02
C THR A 98 -6.95 -2.69 8.39
N HIS A 99 -7.05 -2.36 9.68
CA HIS A 99 -7.91 -1.26 10.11
C HIS A 99 -7.33 0.09 9.69
N THR A 100 -8.19 0.88 9.06
CA THR A 100 -7.86 2.25 8.63
C THR A 100 -7.64 3.14 9.85
N ASP A 101 -6.62 4.00 9.80
CA ASP A 101 -6.34 4.98 10.83
C ASP A 101 -7.56 5.90 11.05
N PRO A 102 -7.95 6.18 12.30
CA PRO A 102 -9.14 7.00 12.59
C PRO A 102 -9.07 8.43 12.03
N ASP A 103 -7.87 8.96 11.73
CA ASP A 103 -7.71 10.27 11.11
C ASP A 103 -8.10 10.27 9.61
N VAL A 104 -8.23 9.11 8.95
CA VAL A 104 -8.46 9.01 7.49
C VAL A 104 -9.84 9.53 7.09
N LEU A 105 -10.90 9.11 7.79
CA LEU A 105 -12.27 9.52 7.46
C LEU A 105 -12.40 11.06 7.47
N PRO A 106 -12.07 11.79 8.56
CA PRO A 106 -12.19 13.25 8.57
C PRO A 106 -11.22 13.92 7.59
N LEU A 107 -10.03 13.37 7.34
CA LEU A 107 -9.08 13.90 6.35
C LEU A 107 -9.67 13.83 4.94
N PHE A 108 -10.21 12.68 4.54
CA PHE A 108 -10.78 12.48 3.20
C PHE A 108 -12.00 13.37 2.98
N GLU A 109 -12.88 13.48 3.99
CA GLU A 109 -14.03 14.40 3.94
C GLU A 109 -13.59 15.87 3.76
N ALA A 110 -12.56 16.32 4.49
CA ALA A 110 -12.04 17.67 4.39
C ALA A 110 -11.44 17.95 3.00
N LEU A 111 -10.57 17.06 2.49
CA LEU A 111 -9.99 17.18 1.15
C LEU A 111 -11.07 17.27 0.07
N ARG A 112 -12.07 16.39 0.12
CA ARG A 112 -13.17 16.38 -0.85
C ARG A 112 -14.08 17.59 -0.75
N SER A 113 -14.31 18.11 0.45
CA SER A 113 -15.09 19.37 0.63
C SER A 113 -14.43 20.55 -0.06
N ASP A 114 -13.12 20.54 -0.17
CA ASP A 114 -12.31 21.53 -0.89
C ASP A 114 -12.18 21.22 -2.40
N GLY A 115 -12.81 20.15 -2.88
CA GLY A 115 -12.74 19.73 -4.29
C GLY A 115 -11.44 19.00 -4.66
N VAL A 116 -10.64 18.59 -3.68
CA VAL A 116 -9.43 17.79 -3.89
C VAL A 116 -9.81 16.32 -4.05
N ARG A 117 -9.32 15.66 -5.09
CA ARG A 117 -9.55 14.23 -5.31
C ARG A 117 -8.66 13.39 -4.41
N VAL A 118 -9.19 12.27 -3.96
CA VAL A 118 -8.49 11.34 -3.08
C VAL A 118 -8.17 10.07 -3.85
N GLY A 119 -6.89 9.68 -3.87
CA GLY A 119 -6.41 8.47 -4.52
C GLY A 119 -5.67 7.53 -3.57
N VAL A 120 -5.52 6.29 -4.00
CA VAL A 120 -4.68 5.27 -3.32
C VAL A 120 -3.74 4.63 -4.32
N LEU A 121 -2.46 4.45 -3.93
CA LEU A 121 -1.48 3.63 -4.64
C LEU A 121 -0.76 2.73 -3.65
N SER A 122 -1.04 1.43 -3.69
CA SER A 122 -0.46 0.45 -2.78
C SER A 122 0.45 -0.55 -3.49
N ASN A 123 1.68 -0.73 -2.97
CA ASN A 123 2.50 -1.89 -3.30
C ASN A 123 1.92 -3.11 -2.57
N THR A 124 1.33 -4.05 -3.33
CA THR A 124 0.60 -5.17 -2.77
C THR A 124 0.55 -6.36 -3.72
N VAL A 125 0.43 -7.55 -3.17
CA VAL A 125 0.11 -8.79 -3.91
C VAL A 125 -1.39 -9.09 -3.87
N TRP A 126 -2.17 -8.35 -3.09
CA TRP A 126 -3.59 -8.63 -2.84
C TRP A 126 -4.47 -8.14 -3.99
N PRO A 127 -5.60 -8.82 -4.24
CA PRO A 127 -6.58 -8.34 -5.21
C PRO A 127 -7.29 -7.07 -4.70
N ARG A 128 -7.71 -6.22 -5.64
CA ARG A 128 -8.51 -5.01 -5.39
C ARG A 128 -9.66 -5.24 -4.42
N ALA A 129 -10.40 -6.33 -4.63
CA ALA A 129 -11.60 -6.62 -3.85
C ALA A 129 -11.35 -6.68 -2.33
N TRP A 130 -10.18 -7.14 -1.90
CA TRP A 130 -9.84 -7.18 -0.47
C TRP A 130 -9.61 -5.79 0.10
N HIS A 131 -8.85 -4.94 -0.60
CA HIS A 131 -8.63 -3.55 -0.18
C HIS A 131 -9.95 -2.78 -0.11
N GLU A 132 -10.80 -2.92 -1.13
CA GLU A 132 -12.10 -2.25 -1.16
C GLU A 132 -13.04 -2.76 -0.07
N GLU A 133 -13.02 -4.06 0.26
CA GLU A 133 -13.77 -4.63 1.39
C GLU A 133 -13.32 -4.01 2.73
N PHE A 134 -12.00 -3.84 2.93
CA PHE A 134 -11.48 -3.21 4.15
C PHE A 134 -11.83 -1.73 4.23
N PHE A 135 -11.73 -0.99 3.14
CA PHE A 135 -12.15 0.40 3.09
C PHE A 135 -13.66 0.58 3.27
N ASP A 136 -14.47 -0.34 2.75
CA ASP A 136 -15.93 -0.33 2.94
C ASP A 136 -16.31 -0.64 4.39
N ARG A 137 -15.68 -1.67 5.00
CA ARG A 137 -15.81 -1.99 6.43
C ARG A 137 -15.56 -0.76 7.32
N ASP A 138 -14.53 0.02 6.98
CA ASP A 138 -14.10 1.18 7.76
C ASP A 138 -14.81 2.48 7.33
N GLY A 139 -15.74 2.39 6.36
CA GLY A 139 -16.60 3.50 5.95
C GLY A 139 -15.94 4.57 5.09
N VAL A 140 -14.77 4.31 4.48
CA VAL A 140 -14.01 5.30 3.71
C VAL A 140 -13.99 5.05 2.20
N LEU A 141 -14.41 3.88 1.72
CA LEU A 141 -14.37 3.51 0.31
C LEU A 141 -15.04 4.56 -0.61
N HIS A 142 -16.18 5.08 -0.20
CA HIS A 142 -16.98 6.03 -0.97
C HIS A 142 -16.31 7.42 -1.14
N LEU A 143 -15.23 7.69 -0.40
CA LEU A 143 -14.44 8.92 -0.46
C LEU A 143 -13.24 8.80 -1.40
N ILE A 144 -12.91 7.61 -1.89
CA ILE A 144 -11.78 7.35 -2.79
C ILE A 144 -12.22 7.53 -4.24
N ASP A 145 -11.62 8.50 -4.94
CA ASP A 145 -11.94 8.81 -6.35
C ASP A 145 -11.26 7.85 -7.34
N GLY A 146 -10.15 7.23 -6.94
CA GLY A 146 -9.42 6.25 -7.75
C GLY A 146 -8.36 5.53 -6.95
N ALA A 147 -8.13 4.25 -7.26
CA ALA A 147 -7.12 3.44 -6.60
C ALA A 147 -6.34 2.59 -7.60
N VAL A 148 -5.06 2.38 -7.33
CA VAL A 148 -4.18 1.45 -8.03
C VAL A 148 -3.54 0.52 -7.00
N TYR A 149 -3.73 -0.76 -7.21
CA TYR A 149 -3.08 -1.85 -6.47
C TYR A 149 -2.06 -2.50 -7.39
N THR A 150 -0.81 -2.57 -6.99
CA THR A 150 0.26 -3.01 -7.91
C THR A 150 0.10 -4.45 -8.38
N SER A 151 -0.66 -5.28 -7.69
CA SER A 151 -1.06 -6.61 -8.17
C SER A 151 -1.82 -6.61 -9.50
N GLU A 152 -2.33 -5.43 -9.97
CA GLU A 152 -3.07 -5.26 -11.21
C GLU A 152 -2.23 -4.64 -12.35
N ILE A 153 -1.01 -4.20 -12.05
CA ILE A 153 -0.10 -3.57 -13.02
C ILE A 153 1.30 -4.19 -12.90
N PRO A 154 2.15 -4.11 -13.94
CA PRO A 154 3.48 -4.75 -13.92
C PRO A 154 4.49 -4.12 -12.95
N TRP A 155 4.24 -2.90 -12.47
CA TRP A 155 5.22 -2.09 -11.72
C TRP A 155 4.81 -1.88 -10.27
N THR A 156 5.82 -1.79 -9.40
CA THR A 156 5.66 -1.32 -8.02
C THR A 156 6.29 0.05 -7.84
N LYS A 157 5.91 0.81 -6.84
CA LYS A 157 6.70 1.97 -6.38
C LYS A 157 8.12 1.49 -6.06
N PRO A 158 9.13 2.25 -6.39
CA PRO A 158 9.16 3.64 -6.87
C PRO A 158 9.13 3.82 -8.39
N ALA A 159 8.74 2.82 -9.20
CA ALA A 159 8.65 2.99 -10.64
C ALA A 159 7.67 4.12 -11.02
N PRO A 160 8.05 5.07 -11.89
CA PRO A 160 7.21 6.21 -12.25
C PRO A 160 5.88 5.79 -12.89
N GLU A 161 5.83 4.65 -13.56
CA GLU A 161 4.63 4.10 -14.18
C GLU A 161 3.52 3.81 -13.16
N ALA A 162 3.88 3.42 -11.93
CA ALA A 162 2.91 3.20 -10.86
C ALA A 162 2.23 4.52 -10.44
N PHE A 163 3.01 5.60 -10.29
CA PHE A 163 2.48 6.93 -9.96
C PHE A 163 1.64 7.49 -11.09
N LEU A 164 2.07 7.35 -12.35
CA LEU A 164 1.29 7.78 -13.52
C LEU A 164 -0.04 7.01 -13.62
N ALA A 165 -0.05 5.71 -13.28
CA ALA A 165 -1.29 4.94 -13.21
C ALA A 165 -2.23 5.47 -12.13
N ALA A 166 -1.70 5.84 -10.96
CA ALA A 166 -2.49 6.43 -9.86
C ALA A 166 -3.05 7.81 -10.23
N MET A 167 -2.27 8.67 -10.87
CA MET A 167 -2.74 9.96 -11.40
C MET A 167 -3.91 9.78 -12.37
N LYS A 168 -3.76 8.82 -13.31
CA LYS A 168 -4.83 8.49 -14.26
C LYS A 168 -6.10 8.00 -13.55
N ALA A 169 -5.95 7.20 -12.49
CA ALA A 169 -7.09 6.71 -11.71
C ALA A 169 -7.88 7.85 -11.06
N VAL A 170 -7.18 8.88 -10.54
CA VAL A 170 -7.82 10.09 -10.00
C VAL A 170 -8.09 11.17 -11.07
N ARG A 171 -7.83 10.89 -12.35
CA ARG A 171 -8.10 11.77 -13.51
C ARG A 171 -7.38 13.12 -13.42
N VAL A 172 -6.11 13.11 -13.05
CA VAL A 172 -5.21 14.27 -13.06
C VAL A 172 -4.05 13.96 -14.00
N ASP A 173 -3.71 14.93 -14.86
CA ASP A 173 -2.66 14.76 -15.88
C ASP A 173 -1.35 15.46 -15.50
N ASP A 174 -1.42 16.54 -14.70
CA ASP A 174 -0.24 17.29 -14.28
C ASP A 174 0.27 16.80 -12.91
N PRO A 175 1.45 16.16 -12.84
CA PRO A 175 2.00 15.70 -11.58
C PRO A 175 2.27 16.84 -10.57
N ALA A 176 2.55 18.07 -11.03
CA ALA A 176 2.79 19.20 -10.16
C ALA A 176 1.55 19.62 -9.34
N THR A 177 0.35 19.21 -9.77
CA THR A 177 -0.91 19.40 -9.02
C THR A 177 -1.28 18.21 -8.14
N CYS A 178 -0.44 17.16 -8.11
CA CYS A 178 -0.62 16.00 -7.25
C CYS A 178 0.28 16.06 -6.03
N VAL A 179 -0.24 15.59 -4.90
CA VAL A 179 0.52 15.34 -3.68
C VAL A 179 0.51 13.84 -3.42
N PHE A 180 1.67 13.26 -3.15
CA PHE A 180 1.78 11.89 -2.67
C PHE A 180 2.09 11.87 -1.18
N VAL A 181 1.38 11.04 -0.43
CA VAL A 181 1.53 10.86 1.02
C VAL A 181 1.91 9.43 1.31
N GLY A 182 3.04 9.22 1.99
CA GLY A 182 3.51 7.87 2.31
C GLY A 182 4.48 7.82 3.48
N ASP A 183 4.76 6.61 3.96
CA ASP A 183 5.64 6.35 5.11
C ASP A 183 7.08 5.96 4.70
N ARG A 184 7.31 5.59 3.42
CA ARG A 184 8.60 5.11 2.94
C ARG A 184 9.35 6.17 2.14
N LEU A 185 10.57 6.50 2.59
CA LEU A 185 11.38 7.54 1.94
C LEU A 185 11.72 7.19 0.49
N PHE A 186 12.00 5.92 0.16
CA PHE A 186 12.37 5.55 -1.20
C PHE A 186 11.17 5.26 -2.08
N ASP A 187 10.32 4.32 -1.66
CA ASP A 187 9.20 3.88 -2.49
C ASP A 187 8.20 5.01 -2.74
N ASP A 188 7.88 5.80 -1.70
CA ASP A 188 6.84 6.84 -1.76
C ASP A 188 7.43 8.20 -2.11
N ILE A 189 8.36 8.69 -1.29
CA ILE A 189 8.82 10.08 -1.36
C ILE A 189 9.74 10.29 -2.57
N TRP A 190 10.81 9.49 -2.67
CA TRP A 190 11.71 9.57 -3.82
C TRP A 190 10.98 9.21 -5.13
N GLY A 191 10.15 8.14 -5.11
CA GLY A 191 9.41 7.71 -6.29
C GLY A 191 8.44 8.76 -6.81
N ALA A 192 7.60 9.31 -5.93
CA ALA A 192 6.64 10.36 -6.30
C ALA A 192 7.33 11.65 -6.72
N GLY A 193 8.41 12.07 -6.02
CA GLY A 193 9.22 13.23 -6.40
C GLY A 193 9.82 13.09 -7.80
N ASN A 194 10.34 11.91 -8.16
CA ASN A 194 10.82 11.64 -9.53
C ASN A 194 9.70 11.61 -10.59
N ALA A 195 8.46 11.28 -10.18
CA ALA A 195 7.29 11.42 -11.06
C ALA A 195 6.80 12.87 -11.19
N GLY A 196 7.40 13.82 -10.46
CA GLY A 196 7.09 15.26 -10.52
C GLY A 196 5.99 15.71 -9.55
N MET A 197 5.61 14.85 -8.59
CA MET A 197 4.63 15.17 -7.55
C MET A 197 5.28 15.88 -6.37
N ARG A 198 4.49 16.65 -5.62
CA ARG A 198 4.85 17.06 -4.25
C ARG A 198 4.67 15.90 -3.29
N THR A 199 5.44 15.89 -2.21
CA THR A 199 5.51 14.74 -1.31
C THR A 199 5.33 15.12 0.16
N VAL A 200 4.56 14.31 0.88
CA VAL A 200 4.40 14.42 2.33
C VAL A 200 4.79 13.09 2.96
N HIS A 201 5.78 13.12 3.84
CA HIS A 201 6.22 11.95 4.59
C HIS A 201 5.49 11.88 5.93
N VAL A 202 4.94 10.69 6.24
CA VAL A 202 4.23 10.40 7.51
C VAL A 202 4.92 9.23 8.21
N PRO A 203 6.01 9.45 8.98
CA PRO A 203 6.78 8.39 9.63
C PRO A 203 6.11 7.89 10.93
N HIS A 204 4.86 7.47 10.87
CA HIS A 204 4.08 7.09 12.05
C HIS A 204 3.99 5.56 12.27
N SER A 205 4.60 4.78 11.39
CA SER A 205 4.53 3.32 11.42
C SER A 205 5.86 2.65 11.66
N ASP A 206 5.83 1.51 12.32
CA ASP A 206 7.00 0.63 12.48
C ASP A 206 7.13 -0.28 11.25
N ILE A 207 7.92 0.14 10.27
CA ILE A 207 8.17 -0.64 9.06
C ILE A 207 8.98 -1.89 9.40
N PRO A 208 8.56 -3.11 9.03
CA PRO A 208 9.33 -4.32 9.25
C PRO A 208 10.74 -4.21 8.64
N GLY A 209 11.77 -4.61 9.39
CA GLY A 209 13.17 -4.47 8.96
C GLY A 209 13.48 -5.14 7.61
N ALA A 210 12.83 -6.28 7.29
CA ALA A 210 12.94 -6.96 6.00
C ALA A 210 12.38 -6.14 4.81
N GLN A 211 11.49 -5.19 5.10
CA GLN A 211 10.88 -4.29 4.12
C GLN A 211 11.53 -2.91 4.09
N LEU A 212 12.44 -2.62 5.02
CA LEU A 212 13.27 -1.43 4.97
C LEU A 212 14.21 -1.54 3.75
N GLY A 213 13.86 -0.87 2.69
CA GLY A 213 14.69 -0.75 1.51
C GLY A 213 15.68 0.40 1.63
N HIS A 214 15.81 1.18 0.58
CA HIS A 214 16.62 2.38 0.58
C HIS A 214 15.98 3.49 1.41
N SER A 215 16.80 4.27 2.13
CA SER A 215 16.37 5.41 2.94
C SER A 215 16.55 6.75 2.21
N VAL A 216 16.63 6.73 0.88
CA VAL A 216 16.79 7.92 0.05
C VAL A 216 15.43 8.53 -0.23
N GLY A 217 15.28 9.83 0.00
CA GLY A 217 14.09 10.62 -0.28
C GLY A 217 14.10 11.90 0.56
N GLU A 218 13.80 13.03 -0.10
CA GLU A 218 13.66 14.34 0.55
C GLU A 218 12.22 14.79 0.36
N PRO A 219 11.39 14.72 1.42
CA PRO A 219 9.99 15.13 1.32
C PRO A 219 9.85 16.67 1.31
N ASP A 220 8.83 17.18 0.60
CA ASP A 220 8.49 18.60 0.64
C ASP A 220 7.86 18.99 1.99
N ALA A 221 7.25 18.06 2.69
CA ALA A 221 6.77 18.22 4.06
C ALA A 221 6.84 16.91 4.85
N VAL A 222 6.96 17.03 6.17
CA VAL A 222 6.88 15.91 7.12
C VAL A 222 5.80 16.22 8.14
N VAL A 223 4.89 15.27 8.36
CA VAL A 223 3.85 15.35 9.39
C VAL A 223 3.87 14.12 10.27
N GLN A 224 3.45 14.23 11.52
CA GLN A 224 3.47 13.11 12.45
C GLN A 224 2.14 12.36 12.52
N ARG A 225 1.08 12.94 11.97
CA ARG A 225 -0.27 12.39 11.94
C ARG A 225 -0.91 12.64 10.59
N LEU A 226 -1.79 11.73 10.17
CA LEU A 226 -2.53 11.90 8.92
C LEU A 226 -3.43 13.14 8.92
N SER A 227 -4.03 13.50 10.06
CA SER A 227 -4.83 14.73 10.20
C SER A 227 -4.06 15.99 9.81
N ASP A 228 -2.73 16.04 10.01
CA ASP A 228 -1.91 17.22 9.72
C ASP A 228 -1.65 17.40 8.20
N VAL A 229 -1.93 16.37 7.38
CA VAL A 229 -1.81 16.43 5.92
C VAL A 229 -2.70 17.51 5.32
N TYR A 230 -3.91 17.66 5.86
CA TYR A 230 -4.86 18.68 5.38
C TYR A 230 -4.28 20.11 5.45
N ASP A 231 -3.61 20.43 6.56
CA ASP A 231 -3.00 21.76 6.75
C ASP A 231 -1.85 22.02 5.77
N VAL A 232 -1.08 20.96 5.44
CA VAL A 232 -0.02 21.05 4.42
C VAL A 232 -0.62 21.33 3.05
N VAL A 233 -1.61 20.52 2.64
CA VAL A 233 -2.30 20.66 1.36
C VAL A 233 -2.98 22.02 1.22
N SER A 234 -3.66 22.49 2.28
CA SER A 234 -4.33 23.79 2.29
C SER A 234 -3.36 24.96 2.07
N ARG A 235 -2.17 24.90 2.70
CA ARG A 235 -1.12 25.93 2.46
C ARG A 235 -0.61 25.92 1.02
N TRP A 236 -0.55 24.77 0.37
CA TRP A 236 -0.09 24.65 -1.03
C TRP A 236 -1.17 25.05 -2.06
N ARG A 237 -2.38 25.21 -1.62
CA ARG A 237 -3.48 25.72 -2.47
C ARG A 237 -3.61 27.25 -2.48
N GLY A 238 -2.99 27.94 -1.54
CA GLY A 238 -2.96 29.39 -1.41
C GLY A 238 -4.07 29.94 -0.57
#